data_6d2f67165f4869bac7bdc32781cd3bbe
#
_entry.id   6d2f67165f4869bac7bdc32781cd3bbe
#
_cell.length_a   1.000
_cell.length_b   1.000
_cell.length_c   1.000
_cell.angle_alpha   90.00
_cell.angle_beta   90.00
_cell.angle_gamma   90.00
#
_symmetry.space_group_name_H-M   'P 1'
#
loop_
_entity.id
_entity.type
_entity.pdbx_description
1 polymer ?
#
loop_
_entity_poly.entity_id
_entity_poly.type
_entity_poly.pdbx_seq_one_letter_code
_entity_poly.pdbx_strand_id
1 'polypeptide(L)'
;MKKKLICTISILVLAAALCSGCSTAPFKITDSFASYYAKNKEEVGSDLKGMASDLAVLSDSEATDSNYQSNDYADLLINDSTNEVLESYHCFDRLYPASITKVMTALLTLEHGNMDDEITLKHDINLTENGAVISTLTKGDTVTVGQVFHTMLIKSANDCAVILAEYVAGSESKFIDMMNAKAKELGATHTHFVNPNGLHDNNHYTTAYDLYLIFKEAVKYDSFVDTVSSKDYTMTYTTPKKTQINEYMQSTNYYLLNEFPVPEGVVMYGGKTGTTSMAKSCLILMTKNKKGERFFSVVLGAETKDMLYSSMSQLLEKTAN
;
A
#
# COMPACT_ATOMS: atom_id res chain seq x y z
N MET A 1 -2.90 22.06 73.14
CA MET A 1 -2.25 22.71 71.94
C MET A 1 -1.08 21.91 71.36
N LYS A 2 -0.25 21.19 72.10
CA LYS A 2 0.92 20.44 71.58
C LYS A 2 0.59 19.23 70.65
N LYS A 3 -0.54 18.53 70.84
CA LYS A 3 -0.93 17.38 70.03
C LYS A 3 -1.43 17.76 68.65
N LYS A 4 -2.02 18.96 68.40
CA LYS A 4 -2.46 19.44 67.11
C LYS A 4 -1.29 19.93 66.22
N LEU A 5 -0.21 20.41 66.85
CA LEU A 5 0.97 20.90 66.16
C LEU A 5 1.81 19.76 65.52
N ILE A 6 1.88 18.62 66.26
CA ILE A 6 2.63 17.43 65.82
C ILE A 6 1.93 16.77 64.60
N CYS A 7 0.60 16.76 64.56
CA CYS A 7 -0.17 16.17 63.46
C CYS A 7 -0.04 17.01 62.15
N THR A 8 0.03 18.36 62.26
CA THR A 8 0.18 19.25 61.12
C THR A 8 1.59 19.17 60.50
N ILE A 9 2.61 19.01 61.34
CA ILE A 9 4.00 18.88 60.84
C ILE A 9 4.20 17.51 60.15
N SER A 10 3.59 16.44 60.68
CA SER A 10 3.67 15.10 60.03
C SER A 10 2.97 15.06 58.65
N ILE A 11 1.86 15.79 58.49
CA ILE A 11 1.16 15.89 57.21
C ILE A 11 1.96 16.72 56.19
N LEU A 12 2.63 17.78 56.61
CA LEU A 12 3.48 18.59 55.72
C LEU A 12 4.73 17.83 55.29
N VAL A 13 5.35 17.01 56.11
CA VAL A 13 6.51 16.19 55.74
C VAL A 13 6.09 15.05 54.80
N LEU A 14 4.90 14.48 54.94
CA LEU A 14 4.38 13.46 54.04
C LEU A 14 4.01 14.06 52.66
N ALA A 15 3.47 15.29 52.62
CA ALA A 15 3.19 16.01 51.36
C ALA A 15 4.47 16.41 50.63
N ALA A 16 5.55 16.78 51.31
CA ALA A 16 6.84 17.07 50.68
C ALA A 16 7.53 15.83 50.11
N ALA A 17 7.32 14.63 50.71
CA ALA A 17 7.88 13.38 50.20
C ALA A 17 7.14 12.86 48.94
N LEU A 18 5.90 13.26 48.71
CA LEU A 18 5.13 12.89 47.51
C LEU A 18 5.41 13.81 46.30
N CYS A 19 6.00 15.00 46.52
CA CYS A 19 6.35 15.91 45.43
C CYS A 19 7.78 15.77 44.88
N SER A 20 8.63 14.93 45.53
CA SER A 20 10.02 14.72 45.06
C SER A 20 10.22 13.53 44.13
N GLY A 21 9.12 12.92 43.65
CA GLY A 21 9.14 11.76 42.74
C GLY A 21 8.97 12.06 41.23
N CYS A 22 8.75 13.31 40.86
CA CYS A 22 8.73 13.71 39.45
C CYS A 22 10.05 14.39 39.05
N SER A 23 11.12 13.63 38.89
CA SER A 23 12.23 14.10 38.05
C SER A 23 11.75 14.00 36.60
N THR A 24 11.32 15.12 36.05
CA THR A 24 11.23 15.29 34.61
C THR A 24 12.65 15.41 34.04
N ALA A 25 13.41 14.31 34.10
CA ALA A 25 14.51 14.17 33.16
C ALA A 25 13.87 14.03 31.79
N PRO A 26 14.14 14.92 30.81
CA PRO A 26 13.67 14.71 29.47
C PRO A 26 14.18 13.35 29.02
N PHE A 27 13.27 12.50 28.55
CA PHE A 27 13.63 11.21 27.95
C PHE A 27 14.47 11.56 26.71
N LYS A 28 15.80 11.57 26.85
CA LYS A 28 16.71 11.69 25.72
C LYS A 28 16.68 10.34 25.03
N ILE A 29 15.96 10.26 23.93
CA ILE A 29 16.20 9.22 22.92
C ILE A 29 17.56 9.56 22.33
N THR A 30 18.65 9.08 22.96
CA THR A 30 20.02 9.39 22.56
C THR A 30 20.55 8.43 21.53
N ASP A 31 19.86 7.32 21.29
CA ASP A 31 20.25 6.34 20.29
C ASP A 31 19.03 5.95 19.46
N SER A 32 19.14 6.04 18.13
CA SER A 32 18.16 5.47 17.23
C SER A 32 18.11 3.95 17.44
N PHE A 33 16.97 3.34 17.19
CA PHE A 33 16.80 1.88 17.30
C PHE A 33 17.89 1.12 16.51
N ALA A 34 18.34 1.70 15.40
CA ALA A 34 19.44 1.19 14.58
C ALA A 34 20.79 1.23 15.30
N SER A 35 21.10 2.29 16.08
CA SER A 35 22.37 2.38 16.83
C SER A 35 22.39 1.44 18.03
N TYR A 36 21.24 1.21 18.67
CA TYR A 36 21.09 0.21 19.72
C TYR A 36 21.34 -1.21 19.17
N TYR A 37 20.78 -1.53 17.99
CA TYR A 37 20.99 -2.82 17.32
C TYR A 37 22.44 -3.01 16.87
N ALA A 38 23.08 -1.98 16.29
CA ALA A 38 24.47 -2.05 15.86
C ALA A 38 25.43 -2.27 17.03
N LYS A 39 25.13 -1.68 18.19
CA LYS A 39 25.98 -1.76 19.39
C LYS A 39 25.87 -3.11 20.11
N ASN A 40 24.74 -3.79 20.01
CA ASN A 40 24.48 -5.07 20.70
C ASN A 40 24.52 -6.28 19.76
N LYS A 41 24.99 -6.12 18.53
CA LYS A 41 25.02 -7.19 17.51
C LYS A 41 25.87 -8.41 17.92
N GLU A 42 26.80 -8.26 18.84
CA GLU A 42 27.66 -9.34 19.34
C GLU A 42 27.03 -10.12 20.51
N GLU A 43 26.04 -9.55 21.23
CA GLU A 43 25.41 -10.20 22.41
C GLU A 43 24.10 -10.94 22.08
N VAL A 44 23.48 -10.63 20.92
CA VAL A 44 22.26 -11.31 20.46
C VAL A 44 22.69 -12.38 19.48
N GLY A 45 22.57 -13.63 19.88
CA GLY A 45 22.94 -14.78 19.04
C GLY A 45 22.35 -14.67 17.63
N SER A 46 23.10 -15.18 16.65
CA SER A 46 22.89 -15.05 15.19
C SER A 46 21.53 -15.48 14.63
N ASP A 47 20.59 -15.94 15.47
CA ASP A 47 19.32 -16.52 15.06
C ASP A 47 18.09 -15.60 15.26
N LEU A 48 18.24 -14.42 15.89
CA LEU A 48 17.17 -13.45 16.01
C LEU A 48 17.20 -12.48 14.81
N LYS A 49 16.42 -12.77 13.76
CA LYS A 49 16.13 -11.77 12.74
C LYS A 49 15.39 -10.60 13.40
N GLY A 50 15.92 -9.38 13.26
CA GLY A 50 15.22 -8.16 13.67
C GLY A 50 13.86 -8.07 12.96
N MET A 51 12.86 -7.48 13.62
CA MET A 51 11.50 -7.34 13.06
C MET A 51 11.44 -6.64 11.70
N ALA A 52 12.48 -5.88 11.34
CA ALA A 52 12.61 -5.18 10.05
C ALA A 52 13.78 -5.69 9.19
N SER A 53 14.29 -6.90 9.46
CA SER A 53 15.47 -7.44 8.77
C SER A 53 15.25 -7.71 7.29
N ASP A 54 14.01 -7.79 6.87
CA ASP A 54 13.54 -8.02 5.50
C ASP A 54 12.90 -6.78 4.87
N LEU A 55 13.00 -5.61 5.52
CA LEU A 55 12.49 -4.34 5.01
C LEU A 55 13.65 -3.39 4.66
N ALA A 56 13.50 -2.64 3.59
CA ALA A 56 14.31 -1.46 3.34
C ALA A 56 13.86 -0.37 4.31
N VAL A 57 14.74 0.05 5.21
CA VAL A 57 14.45 1.06 6.24
C VAL A 57 15.12 2.37 5.84
N LEU A 58 14.32 3.44 5.78
CA LEU A 58 14.77 4.82 5.59
C LEU A 58 14.51 5.60 6.86
N SER A 59 15.47 6.45 7.24
CA SER A 59 15.22 7.54 8.17
C SER A 59 14.81 8.80 7.39
N ASP A 60 14.10 9.73 8.03
CA ASP A 60 13.77 11.04 7.43
C ASP A 60 15.00 11.82 6.92
N SER A 61 16.21 11.52 7.45
CA SER A 61 17.46 12.14 7.05
C SER A 61 18.13 11.45 5.86
N GLU A 62 17.67 10.28 5.46
CA GLU A 62 18.18 9.48 4.33
C GLU A 62 17.27 9.57 3.11
N ALA A 63 16.11 10.22 3.23
CA ALA A 63 15.32 10.66 2.08
C ALA A 63 16.20 11.64 1.30
N THR A 64 16.90 11.14 0.29
CA THR A 64 17.86 11.91 -0.48
C THR A 64 17.12 12.94 -1.33
N ASP A 65 17.55 14.20 -1.25
CA ASP A 65 17.31 15.16 -2.32
C ASP A 65 18.02 14.60 -3.55
N SER A 66 17.29 13.87 -4.38
CA SER A 66 17.87 13.39 -5.64
C SER A 66 18.17 14.62 -6.50
N ASN A 67 19.34 14.64 -7.15
CA ASN A 67 19.66 15.62 -8.21
C ASN A 67 18.75 15.43 -9.45
N TYR A 68 17.74 14.59 -9.33
CA TYR A 68 16.75 14.26 -10.30
C TYR A 68 15.59 15.28 -10.18
N GLN A 69 15.42 16.10 -11.20
CA GLN A 69 14.26 16.97 -11.31
C GLN A 69 13.04 16.13 -11.75
N SER A 70 12.50 15.35 -10.82
CA SER A 70 11.19 14.75 -11.02
C SER A 70 10.13 15.84 -10.98
N ASN A 71 9.23 15.84 -11.96
CA ASN A 71 8.01 16.66 -11.90
C ASN A 71 6.93 15.98 -11.04
N ASP A 72 7.28 14.89 -10.36
CA ASP A 72 6.41 14.07 -9.56
C ASP A 72 6.41 14.55 -8.10
N TYR A 73 5.33 14.29 -7.38
CA TYR A 73 5.27 14.64 -5.96
C TYR A 73 6.10 13.70 -5.09
N ALA A 74 6.11 12.39 -5.41
CA ALA A 74 6.94 11.43 -4.71
C ALA A 74 7.38 10.30 -5.63
N ASP A 75 8.61 9.83 -5.44
CA ASP A 75 9.10 8.59 -6.01
C ASP A 75 9.89 7.76 -4.99
N LEU A 76 10.02 6.46 -5.29
CA LEU A 76 10.75 5.51 -4.49
C LEU A 76 11.20 4.33 -5.36
N LEU A 77 12.48 3.94 -5.22
CA LEU A 77 13.04 2.75 -5.83
C LEU A 77 13.80 1.93 -4.79
N ILE A 78 13.39 0.68 -4.62
CA ILE A 78 13.97 -0.25 -3.67
C ILE A 78 14.44 -1.51 -4.39
N ASN A 79 15.69 -1.93 -4.12
CA ASN A 79 16.14 -3.29 -4.37
C ASN A 79 15.66 -4.19 -3.22
N ASP A 80 14.57 -4.92 -3.45
CA ASP A 80 13.97 -5.79 -2.44
C ASP A 80 14.80 -7.05 -2.15
N SER A 81 15.74 -7.41 -3.04
CA SER A 81 16.64 -8.54 -2.82
C SER A 81 17.77 -8.21 -1.82
N THR A 82 18.16 -6.94 -1.74
CA THR A 82 19.21 -6.44 -0.82
C THR A 82 18.68 -5.55 0.30
N ASN A 83 17.38 -5.17 0.24
CA ASN A 83 16.73 -4.17 1.10
C ASN A 83 17.40 -2.77 0.99
N GLU A 84 17.98 -2.45 -0.15
CA GLU A 84 18.64 -1.18 -0.42
C GLU A 84 17.67 -0.19 -1.07
N VAL A 85 17.66 1.04 -0.57
CA VAL A 85 16.94 2.15 -1.22
C VAL A 85 17.89 2.79 -2.23
N LEU A 86 17.51 2.73 -3.51
CA LEU A 86 18.31 3.27 -4.62
C LEU A 86 17.91 4.70 -4.98
N GLU A 87 16.65 5.07 -4.73
CA GLU A 87 16.10 6.40 -4.94
C GLU A 87 14.96 6.66 -3.98
N SER A 88 14.85 7.90 -3.49
CA SER A 88 13.71 8.35 -2.70
C SER A 88 13.57 9.87 -2.81
N TYR A 89 12.37 10.31 -3.16
CA TYR A 89 12.00 11.72 -3.21
C TYR A 89 10.61 11.89 -2.60
N HIS A 90 10.49 12.72 -1.56
CA HIS A 90 9.23 12.93 -0.84
C HIS A 90 8.47 11.64 -0.47
N CYS A 91 9.21 10.52 -0.29
CA CYS A 91 8.61 9.19 -0.14
C CYS A 91 7.77 8.99 1.13
N PHE A 92 7.86 9.92 2.10
CA PHE A 92 7.03 9.97 3.31
C PHE A 92 5.92 11.03 3.26
N ASP A 93 5.82 11.81 2.19
CA ASP A 93 4.76 12.80 2.04
C ASP A 93 3.41 12.09 1.82
N ARG A 94 2.35 12.61 2.47
CA ARG A 94 0.99 12.09 2.31
C ARG A 94 0.41 12.55 0.99
N LEU A 95 0.11 11.59 0.13
CA LEU A 95 -0.45 11.79 -1.18
C LEU A 95 -1.69 10.92 -1.39
N TYR A 96 -2.47 11.20 -2.41
CA TYR A 96 -3.64 10.40 -2.76
C TYR A 96 -3.22 9.19 -3.60
N PRO A 97 -3.55 7.95 -3.18
CA PRO A 97 -3.13 6.73 -3.88
C PRO A 97 -3.91 6.44 -5.16
N ALA A 98 -5.06 7.05 -5.36
CA ALA A 98 -6.03 6.64 -6.37
C ALA A 98 -6.25 5.10 -6.35
N SER A 99 -6.40 4.46 -7.51
CA SER A 99 -6.65 3.02 -7.60
C SER A 99 -5.48 2.11 -7.16
N ILE A 100 -4.33 2.65 -6.73
CA ILE A 100 -3.31 1.82 -6.07
C ILE A 100 -3.87 1.27 -4.73
N THR A 101 -4.85 1.92 -4.12
CA THR A 101 -5.67 1.41 -3.00
C THR A 101 -6.10 -0.03 -3.18
N LYS A 102 -6.42 -0.44 -4.42
CA LYS A 102 -6.89 -1.80 -4.74
C LYS A 102 -5.86 -2.89 -4.45
N VAL A 103 -4.58 -2.54 -4.22
CA VAL A 103 -3.56 -3.47 -3.74
C VAL A 103 -3.91 -3.95 -2.32
N MET A 104 -4.34 -3.04 -1.42
CA MET A 104 -4.80 -3.41 -0.07
C MET A 104 -6.09 -4.23 -0.14
N THR A 105 -7.01 -3.85 -1.03
CA THR A 105 -8.25 -4.63 -1.24
C THR A 105 -7.96 -6.04 -1.73
N ALA A 106 -7.01 -6.18 -2.66
CA ALA A 106 -6.56 -7.47 -3.16
C ALA A 106 -5.90 -8.30 -2.04
N LEU A 107 -5.01 -7.70 -1.25
CA LEU A 107 -4.34 -8.37 -0.14
C LEU A 107 -5.34 -8.96 0.86
N LEU A 108 -6.29 -8.16 1.33
CA LEU A 108 -7.31 -8.63 2.26
C LEU A 108 -8.25 -9.68 1.65
N THR A 109 -8.54 -9.58 0.34
CA THR A 109 -9.31 -10.61 -0.37
C THR A 109 -8.56 -11.94 -0.40
N LEU A 110 -7.25 -11.92 -0.62
CA LEU A 110 -6.41 -13.12 -0.62
C LEU A 110 -6.25 -13.73 0.78
N GLU A 111 -6.20 -12.90 1.82
CA GLU A 111 -6.06 -13.37 3.20
C GLU A 111 -7.35 -13.98 3.77
N HIS A 112 -8.52 -13.51 3.33
CA HIS A 112 -9.79 -13.83 3.99
C HIS A 112 -10.84 -14.45 3.07
N GLY A 113 -10.61 -14.45 1.75
CA GLY A 113 -11.55 -14.97 0.76
C GLY A 113 -11.04 -16.26 0.10
N ASN A 114 -11.94 -16.87 -0.69
CA ASN A 114 -11.62 -17.99 -1.56
C ASN A 114 -11.97 -17.62 -3.00
N MET A 115 -11.00 -17.72 -3.93
CA MET A 115 -11.17 -17.32 -5.33
C MET A 115 -12.24 -18.12 -6.08
N ASP A 116 -12.52 -19.35 -5.64
CA ASP A 116 -13.50 -20.25 -6.25
C ASP A 116 -14.92 -20.03 -5.74
N ASP A 117 -15.12 -19.22 -4.69
CA ASP A 117 -16.44 -18.91 -4.17
C ASP A 117 -17.27 -18.14 -5.19
N GLU A 118 -18.56 -18.51 -5.31
CA GLU A 118 -19.53 -17.80 -6.14
C GLU A 118 -20.23 -16.68 -5.36
N ILE A 119 -20.27 -15.49 -5.94
CA ILE A 119 -21.02 -14.33 -5.44
C ILE A 119 -22.21 -14.11 -6.35
N THR A 120 -23.43 -14.02 -5.76
CA THR A 120 -24.59 -13.45 -6.45
C THR A 120 -24.83 -12.04 -5.93
N LEU A 121 -24.77 -11.03 -6.82
CA LEU A 121 -24.91 -9.64 -6.45
C LEU A 121 -26.31 -9.35 -5.90
N LYS A 122 -26.40 -8.83 -4.67
CA LYS A 122 -27.65 -8.53 -3.98
C LYS A 122 -28.27 -7.20 -4.40
N HIS A 123 -27.44 -6.27 -4.84
CA HIS A 123 -27.81 -4.91 -5.29
C HIS A 123 -26.81 -4.41 -6.33
N ASP A 124 -27.17 -3.37 -7.06
CA ASP A 124 -26.23 -2.65 -7.92
C ASP A 124 -25.28 -1.81 -7.09
N ILE A 125 -24.02 -1.76 -7.48
CA ILE A 125 -23.02 -0.92 -6.82
C ILE A 125 -23.12 0.50 -7.40
N ASN A 126 -23.54 1.45 -6.56
CA ASN A 126 -23.69 2.85 -6.95
C ASN A 126 -22.48 3.65 -6.48
N LEU A 127 -21.68 4.13 -7.41
CA LEU A 127 -20.53 4.99 -7.13
C LEU A 127 -20.94 6.45 -7.36
N THR A 128 -20.51 7.35 -6.48
CA THR A 128 -20.86 8.77 -6.53
C THR A 128 -20.02 9.57 -7.53
N GLU A 129 -18.84 9.06 -7.91
CA GLU A 129 -17.94 9.75 -8.84
C GLU A 129 -18.30 9.44 -10.29
N ASN A 130 -18.61 10.50 -11.05
CA ASN A 130 -18.92 10.39 -12.46
C ASN A 130 -17.68 9.97 -13.27
N GLY A 131 -17.86 8.99 -14.16
CA GLY A 131 -16.77 8.48 -14.99
C GLY A 131 -15.85 7.46 -14.30
N ALA A 132 -16.20 7.01 -13.09
CA ALA A 132 -15.52 5.91 -12.44
C ALA A 132 -15.56 4.64 -13.31
N VAL A 133 -14.41 3.98 -13.46
CA VAL A 133 -14.32 2.70 -14.19
C VAL A 133 -15.09 1.64 -13.41
N ILE A 134 -16.04 0.96 -14.07
CA ILE A 134 -16.85 -0.11 -13.50
C ILE A 134 -16.87 -1.35 -14.41
N SER A 135 -17.26 -2.48 -13.86
CA SER A 135 -17.59 -3.70 -14.62
C SER A 135 -18.97 -3.61 -15.28
N THR A 136 -19.38 -4.66 -15.94
CA THR A 136 -20.75 -4.80 -16.47
C THR A 136 -21.68 -5.56 -15.53
N LEU A 137 -21.20 -5.92 -14.33
CA LEU A 137 -21.96 -6.65 -13.33
C LEU A 137 -23.14 -5.84 -12.79
N THR A 138 -24.30 -6.48 -12.64
CA THR A 138 -25.50 -5.90 -12.10
C THR A 138 -26.16 -6.81 -11.07
N LYS A 139 -27.16 -6.28 -10.35
CA LYS A 139 -27.93 -7.06 -9.38
C LYS A 139 -28.44 -8.39 -9.95
N GLY A 140 -28.18 -9.47 -9.25
CA GLY A 140 -28.62 -10.83 -9.58
C GLY A 140 -27.65 -11.61 -10.45
N ASP A 141 -26.59 -10.98 -10.98
CA ASP A 141 -25.51 -11.69 -11.67
C ASP A 141 -24.72 -12.55 -10.69
N THR A 142 -24.28 -13.72 -11.16
CA THR A 142 -23.44 -14.65 -10.38
C THR A 142 -22.07 -14.77 -11.04
N VAL A 143 -21.03 -14.56 -10.25
CA VAL A 143 -19.63 -14.50 -10.68
C VAL A 143 -18.74 -15.07 -9.58
N THR A 144 -17.56 -15.61 -9.90
CA THR A 144 -16.61 -16.07 -8.86
C THR A 144 -15.82 -14.88 -8.28
N VAL A 145 -15.39 -15.03 -7.03
CA VAL A 145 -14.50 -14.07 -6.34
C VAL A 145 -13.25 -13.82 -7.18
N GLY A 146 -12.63 -14.86 -7.74
CA GLY A 146 -11.46 -14.75 -8.60
C GLY A 146 -11.70 -13.89 -9.83
N GLN A 147 -12.86 -14.00 -10.46
CA GLN A 147 -13.19 -13.17 -11.63
C GLN A 147 -13.38 -11.71 -11.27
N VAL A 148 -14.01 -11.41 -10.13
CA VAL A 148 -14.13 -10.04 -9.60
C VAL A 148 -12.75 -9.48 -9.24
N PHE A 149 -11.89 -10.32 -8.62
CA PHE A 149 -10.53 -9.97 -8.25
C PHE A 149 -9.66 -9.58 -9.47
N HIS A 150 -9.69 -10.40 -10.52
CA HIS A 150 -8.95 -10.10 -11.76
C HIS A 150 -9.49 -8.83 -12.42
N THR A 151 -10.80 -8.66 -12.49
CA THR A 151 -11.44 -7.46 -13.07
C THR A 151 -11.06 -6.20 -12.29
N MET A 152 -11.05 -6.25 -10.95
CA MET A 152 -10.64 -5.16 -10.09
C MET A 152 -9.19 -4.71 -10.37
N LEU A 153 -8.27 -5.64 -10.54
CA LEU A 153 -6.85 -5.32 -10.70
C LEU A 153 -6.50 -4.93 -12.15
N ILE A 154 -7.01 -5.66 -13.15
CA ILE A 154 -6.66 -5.49 -14.56
C ILE A 154 -7.37 -4.27 -15.16
N LYS A 155 -8.70 -4.21 -15.09
CA LYS A 155 -9.53 -3.09 -15.57
C LYS A 155 -9.51 -1.90 -14.63
N SER A 156 -9.10 -2.13 -13.37
CA SER A 156 -9.23 -1.15 -12.28
C SER A 156 -10.68 -0.83 -11.90
N ALA A 157 -11.61 -1.78 -12.06
CA ALA A 157 -13.04 -1.60 -11.80
C ALA A 157 -13.30 -1.28 -10.31
N ASN A 158 -14.01 -0.17 -10.05
CA ASN A 158 -14.24 0.36 -8.70
C ASN A 158 -15.38 -0.38 -7.99
N ASP A 159 -16.41 -0.78 -8.70
CA ASP A 159 -17.51 -1.62 -8.22
C ASP A 159 -17.01 -2.99 -7.76
N CYS A 160 -16.07 -3.60 -8.50
CA CYS A 160 -15.44 -4.87 -8.11
C CYS A 160 -14.73 -4.77 -6.75
N ALA A 161 -14.10 -3.64 -6.43
CA ALA A 161 -13.49 -3.44 -5.12
C ALA A 161 -14.54 -3.41 -3.99
N VAL A 162 -15.69 -2.79 -4.23
CA VAL A 162 -16.81 -2.78 -3.27
C VAL A 162 -17.41 -4.19 -3.12
N ILE A 163 -17.63 -4.91 -4.23
CA ILE A 163 -18.12 -6.29 -4.21
C ILE A 163 -17.23 -7.19 -3.35
N LEU A 164 -15.90 -7.11 -3.54
CA LEU A 164 -14.95 -7.87 -2.74
C LEU A 164 -14.95 -7.45 -1.27
N ALA A 165 -15.05 -6.16 -0.99
CA ALA A 165 -15.16 -5.64 0.38
C ALA A 165 -16.40 -6.18 1.10
N GLU A 166 -17.56 -6.19 0.42
CA GLU A 166 -18.80 -6.75 0.97
C GLU A 166 -18.72 -8.28 1.13
N TYR A 167 -18.07 -8.97 0.20
CA TYR A 167 -17.85 -10.42 0.30
C TYR A 167 -16.99 -10.77 1.52
N VAL A 168 -15.85 -10.09 1.71
CA VAL A 168 -14.89 -10.40 2.79
C VAL A 168 -15.42 -10.00 4.17
N ALA A 169 -15.98 -8.79 4.31
CA ALA A 169 -16.31 -8.22 5.62
C ALA A 169 -17.82 -8.11 5.89
N GLY A 170 -18.65 -8.42 4.89
CA GLY A 170 -20.11 -8.28 4.97
C GLY A 170 -20.61 -6.84 4.82
N SER A 171 -19.70 -5.84 4.82
CA SER A 171 -20.00 -4.44 4.49
C SER A 171 -18.73 -3.67 4.17
N GLU A 172 -18.85 -2.63 3.34
CA GLU A 172 -17.75 -1.73 2.99
C GLU A 172 -17.10 -1.09 4.24
N SER A 173 -17.91 -0.61 5.19
CA SER A 173 -17.41 0.02 6.42
C SER A 173 -16.51 -0.91 7.24
N LYS A 174 -16.92 -2.15 7.45
CA LYS A 174 -16.09 -3.14 8.17
C LYS A 174 -14.82 -3.47 7.40
N PHE A 175 -14.89 -3.50 6.08
CA PHE A 175 -13.72 -3.74 5.25
C PHE A 175 -12.71 -2.59 5.35
N ILE A 176 -13.18 -1.34 5.40
CA ILE A 176 -12.34 -0.15 5.63
C ILE A 176 -11.62 -0.25 6.99
N ASP A 177 -12.32 -0.71 8.03
CA ASP A 177 -11.69 -0.95 9.35
C ASP A 177 -10.57 -1.99 9.22
N MET A 178 -10.79 -3.08 8.46
CA MET A 178 -9.77 -4.09 8.19
C MET A 178 -8.59 -3.52 7.39
N MET A 179 -8.84 -2.68 6.37
CA MET A 179 -7.77 -2.02 5.58
C MET A 179 -6.85 -1.18 6.48
N ASN A 180 -7.43 -0.37 7.37
CA ASN A 180 -6.67 0.50 8.28
C ASN A 180 -5.94 -0.31 9.37
N ALA A 181 -6.53 -1.40 9.85
CA ALA A 181 -5.87 -2.31 10.78
C ALA A 181 -4.67 -3.00 10.12
N LYS A 182 -4.84 -3.51 8.88
CA LYS A 182 -3.77 -4.16 8.11
C LYS A 182 -2.64 -3.17 7.75
N ALA A 183 -2.97 -1.93 7.35
CA ALA A 183 -1.96 -0.90 7.10
C ALA A 183 -1.08 -0.68 8.35
N LYS A 184 -1.70 -0.57 9.53
CA LYS A 184 -0.98 -0.43 10.80
C LYS A 184 -0.14 -1.68 11.13
N GLU A 185 -0.66 -2.87 10.90
CA GLU A 185 0.06 -4.15 11.08
C GLU A 185 1.33 -4.21 10.24
N LEU A 186 1.26 -3.76 8.98
CA LEU A 186 2.39 -3.72 8.04
C LEU A 186 3.38 -2.58 8.32
N GLY A 187 3.11 -1.69 9.27
CA GLY A 187 3.93 -0.51 9.54
C GLY A 187 3.63 0.69 8.63
N ALA A 188 2.60 0.61 7.78
CA ALA A 188 2.15 1.70 6.91
C ALA A 188 1.34 2.73 7.73
N THR A 189 2.04 3.45 8.62
CA THR A 189 1.43 4.30 9.66
C THR A 189 1.01 5.69 9.18
N HIS A 190 1.41 6.09 7.99
CA HIS A 190 1.03 7.34 7.33
C HIS A 190 -0.06 7.14 6.27
N THR A 191 -0.73 5.98 6.31
CA THR A 191 -1.82 5.58 5.41
C THR A 191 -3.15 5.59 6.13
N HIS A 192 -4.18 6.10 5.45
CA HIS A 192 -5.56 6.05 5.89
C HIS A 192 -6.49 5.80 4.71
N PHE A 193 -7.28 4.75 4.80
CA PHE A 193 -8.26 4.35 3.80
C PHE A 193 -9.67 4.73 4.26
N VAL A 194 -10.50 5.23 3.33
CA VAL A 194 -11.93 5.52 3.56
C VAL A 194 -12.85 4.83 2.55
N ASN A 195 -12.29 4.14 1.56
CA ASN A 195 -13.00 3.29 0.61
C ASN A 195 -12.07 2.20 0.06
N PRO A 196 -12.61 1.11 -0.53
CA PRO A 196 -11.79 0.00 -1.04
C PRO A 196 -11.24 0.21 -2.45
N ASN A 197 -11.65 1.26 -3.15
CA ASN A 197 -11.40 1.45 -4.58
C ASN A 197 -10.42 2.58 -4.92
N GLY A 198 -10.21 3.55 -4.01
CA GLY A 198 -9.31 4.69 -4.19
C GLY A 198 -9.93 5.87 -4.92
N LEU A 199 -11.27 5.96 -5.01
CA LEU A 199 -11.96 7.19 -5.39
C LEU A 199 -11.63 8.29 -4.39
N HIS A 200 -11.65 9.54 -4.86
CA HIS A 200 -11.12 10.65 -4.08
C HIS A 200 -11.90 10.92 -2.80
N ASP A 201 -11.16 11.09 -1.71
CA ASP A 201 -11.59 11.67 -0.44
C ASP A 201 -10.37 12.34 0.21
N ASN A 202 -10.57 13.50 0.85
CA ASN A 202 -9.48 14.23 1.49
C ASN A 202 -8.80 13.45 2.63
N ASN A 203 -9.51 12.48 3.22
CA ASN A 203 -8.98 11.62 4.28
C ASN A 203 -8.43 10.29 3.76
N HIS A 204 -8.41 10.08 2.43
CA HIS A 204 -7.90 8.88 1.79
C HIS A 204 -6.49 9.14 1.28
N TYR A 205 -5.47 8.83 2.06
CA TYR A 205 -4.09 9.16 1.76
C TYR A 205 -3.13 8.02 2.11
N THR A 206 -1.94 8.09 1.55
CA THR A 206 -0.83 7.16 1.78
C THR A 206 0.50 7.87 1.52
N THR A 207 1.63 7.15 1.62
CA THR A 207 2.96 7.59 1.19
C THR A 207 3.55 6.57 0.21
N ALA A 208 4.57 6.95 -0.56
CA ALA A 208 5.24 6.01 -1.46
C ALA A 208 5.89 4.86 -0.68
N TYR A 209 6.43 5.13 0.51
CA TYR A 209 7.00 4.12 1.38
C TYR A 209 5.94 3.16 1.95
N ASP A 210 4.80 3.69 2.42
CA ASP A 210 3.71 2.85 2.93
C ASP A 210 3.14 1.93 1.83
N LEU A 211 3.04 2.43 0.59
CA LEU A 211 2.62 1.61 -0.55
C LEU A 211 3.63 0.50 -0.86
N TYR A 212 4.93 0.77 -0.72
CA TYR A 212 5.95 -0.28 -0.82
C TYR A 212 5.69 -1.40 0.20
N LEU A 213 5.42 -1.07 1.46
CA LEU A 213 5.14 -2.07 2.51
C LEU A 213 3.92 -2.94 2.16
N ILE A 214 2.83 -2.30 1.73
CA ILE A 214 1.58 -2.98 1.35
C ILE A 214 1.79 -3.85 0.10
N PHE A 215 2.48 -3.33 -0.90
CA PHE A 215 2.73 -4.05 -2.15
C PHE A 215 3.68 -5.23 -1.95
N LYS A 216 4.73 -5.06 -1.12
CA LYS A 216 5.65 -6.12 -0.72
C LYS A 216 4.91 -7.30 -0.07
N GLU A 217 3.88 -7.03 0.73
CA GLU A 217 3.05 -8.09 1.30
C GLU A 217 2.19 -8.76 0.23
N ALA A 218 1.54 -7.98 -0.64
CA ALA A 218 0.67 -8.51 -1.69
C ALA A 218 1.40 -9.42 -2.68
N VAL A 219 2.65 -9.12 -3.04
CA VAL A 219 3.44 -9.94 -3.99
C VAL A 219 3.92 -11.28 -3.42
N LYS A 220 3.66 -11.58 -2.15
CA LYS A 220 3.86 -12.92 -1.59
C LYS A 220 2.83 -13.93 -2.11
N TYR A 221 1.72 -13.44 -2.68
CA TYR A 221 0.66 -14.26 -3.25
C TYR A 221 0.82 -14.38 -4.77
N ASP A 222 1.08 -15.59 -5.27
CA ASP A 222 1.27 -15.85 -6.70
C ASP A 222 0.06 -15.37 -7.53
N SER A 223 -1.16 -15.56 -7.04
CA SER A 223 -2.38 -15.10 -7.71
C SER A 223 -2.45 -13.58 -7.88
N PHE A 224 -1.87 -12.81 -6.96
CA PHE A 224 -1.73 -11.36 -7.12
C PHE A 224 -0.73 -11.04 -8.23
N VAL A 225 0.46 -11.65 -8.18
CA VAL A 225 1.53 -11.43 -9.17
C VAL A 225 1.05 -11.82 -10.56
N ASP A 226 0.42 -12.99 -10.72
CA ASP A 226 -0.12 -13.45 -12.00
C ASP A 226 -1.16 -12.48 -12.57
N THR A 227 -2.02 -11.94 -11.70
CA THR A 227 -3.05 -10.98 -12.11
C THR A 227 -2.44 -9.66 -12.57
N VAL A 228 -1.55 -9.05 -11.78
CA VAL A 228 -0.99 -7.72 -12.12
C VAL A 228 0.03 -7.77 -13.25
N SER A 229 0.51 -8.96 -13.64
CA SER A 229 1.36 -9.19 -14.80
C SER A 229 0.58 -9.51 -16.09
N SER A 230 -0.73 -9.72 -15.99
CA SER A 230 -1.57 -10.04 -17.15
C SER A 230 -1.83 -8.82 -18.02
N LYS A 231 -1.73 -9.01 -19.37
CA LYS A 231 -2.03 -7.96 -20.35
C LYS A 231 -3.52 -7.71 -20.50
N ASP A 232 -4.29 -8.78 -20.40
CA ASP A 232 -5.74 -8.76 -20.59
C ASP A 232 -6.40 -9.89 -19.79
N TYR A 233 -7.70 -9.82 -19.71
CA TYR A 233 -8.53 -10.81 -19.04
C TYR A 233 -9.94 -10.83 -19.65
N THR A 234 -10.62 -11.97 -19.56
CA THR A 234 -12.04 -12.08 -19.88
C THR A 234 -12.78 -12.57 -18.66
N MET A 235 -13.57 -11.70 -18.04
CA MET A 235 -14.49 -12.07 -16.97
C MET A 235 -15.70 -12.79 -17.59
N THR A 236 -16.06 -13.94 -17.02
CA THR A 236 -17.27 -14.69 -17.41
C THR A 236 -18.22 -14.77 -16.23
N TYR A 237 -19.46 -14.32 -16.40
CA TYR A 237 -20.47 -14.37 -15.36
C TYR A 237 -21.84 -14.82 -15.89
N THR A 238 -22.73 -15.22 -15.00
CA THR A 238 -24.06 -15.72 -15.35
C THR A 238 -25.15 -14.74 -14.89
N THR A 239 -26.00 -14.32 -15.82
CA THR A 239 -27.13 -13.43 -15.51
C THR A 239 -28.27 -14.19 -14.83
N PRO A 240 -29.27 -13.48 -14.20
CA PRO A 240 -30.46 -14.12 -13.65
C PRO A 240 -31.25 -14.94 -14.65
N LYS A 241 -31.15 -14.62 -15.95
CA LYS A 241 -31.78 -15.36 -17.04
C LYS A 241 -30.99 -16.61 -17.47
N LYS A 242 -29.95 -16.98 -16.74
CA LYS A 242 -29.06 -18.11 -17.04
C LYS A 242 -28.26 -17.92 -18.35
N THR A 243 -28.05 -16.69 -18.76
CA THR A 243 -27.20 -16.34 -19.91
C THR A 243 -25.79 -16.09 -19.40
N GLN A 244 -24.81 -16.69 -20.04
CA GLN A 244 -23.38 -16.43 -19.78
C GLN A 244 -22.93 -15.20 -20.57
N ILE A 245 -22.28 -14.27 -19.89
CA ILE A 245 -21.71 -13.04 -20.46
C ILE A 245 -20.19 -13.10 -20.31
N ASN A 246 -19.50 -12.63 -21.36
CA ASN A 246 -18.05 -12.48 -21.38
C ASN A 246 -17.70 -11.01 -21.53
N GLU A 247 -16.97 -10.46 -20.56
CA GLU A 247 -16.47 -9.09 -20.61
C GLU A 247 -14.94 -9.13 -20.78
N TYR A 248 -14.47 -8.75 -21.98
CA TYR A 248 -13.04 -8.61 -22.26
C TYR A 248 -12.51 -7.27 -21.74
N MET A 249 -11.31 -7.25 -21.17
CA MET A 249 -10.65 -6.06 -20.67
C MET A 249 -9.14 -6.14 -20.85
N GLN A 250 -8.50 -4.97 -20.93
CA GLN A 250 -7.05 -4.84 -20.99
C GLN A 250 -6.49 -4.19 -19.74
N SER A 251 -5.25 -4.49 -19.45
CA SER A 251 -4.50 -3.87 -18.36
C SER A 251 -4.42 -2.34 -18.54
N THR A 252 -4.38 -1.63 -17.42
CA THR A 252 -4.14 -0.19 -17.41
C THR A 252 -2.63 0.16 -17.38
N ASN A 253 -1.76 -0.85 -17.29
CA ASN A 253 -0.32 -0.68 -17.27
C ASN A 253 0.25 -0.69 -18.70
N TYR A 254 0.70 0.47 -19.17
CA TYR A 254 1.18 0.68 -20.55
C TYR A 254 2.48 -0.07 -20.87
N TYR A 255 3.31 -0.42 -19.89
CA TYR A 255 4.45 -1.31 -20.12
C TYR A 255 4.00 -2.71 -20.55
N LEU A 256 2.93 -3.25 -19.96
CA LEU A 256 2.39 -4.55 -20.34
C LEU A 256 1.75 -4.53 -21.73
N LEU A 257 1.20 -3.39 -22.13
CA LEU A 257 0.58 -3.20 -23.47
C LEU A 257 1.60 -2.85 -24.55
N ASN A 258 2.88 -2.68 -24.22
CA ASN A 258 3.95 -2.18 -25.11
C ASN A 258 3.68 -0.77 -25.66
N GLU A 259 2.91 0.05 -24.95
CA GLU A 259 2.68 1.46 -25.27
C GLU A 259 3.85 2.35 -24.80
N PHE A 260 4.55 1.89 -23.74
CA PHE A 260 5.85 2.43 -23.31
C PHE A 260 6.90 1.33 -23.31
N PRO A 261 8.14 1.61 -23.78
CA PRO A 261 9.21 0.62 -23.81
C PRO A 261 9.70 0.34 -22.37
N VAL A 262 9.90 -0.93 -22.07
CA VAL A 262 10.63 -1.33 -20.86
C VAL A 262 12.13 -1.14 -21.11
N PRO A 263 12.89 -0.48 -20.21
CA PRO A 263 14.33 -0.31 -20.37
C PRO A 263 15.07 -1.65 -20.57
N GLU A 264 16.14 -1.62 -21.39
CA GLU A 264 16.92 -2.82 -21.63
C GLU A 264 17.53 -3.37 -20.32
N GLY A 265 17.41 -4.67 -20.13
CA GLY A 265 17.90 -5.31 -18.90
C GLY A 265 16.87 -5.47 -17.80
N VAL A 266 15.71 -4.85 -17.95
CA VAL A 266 14.59 -4.91 -17.00
C VAL A 266 13.54 -5.93 -17.48
N VAL A 267 13.09 -6.78 -16.57
CA VAL A 267 11.97 -7.71 -16.78
C VAL A 267 10.76 -7.17 -16.01
N MET A 268 9.69 -6.82 -16.73
CA MET A 268 8.43 -6.32 -16.16
C MET A 268 7.60 -7.47 -15.61
N TYR A 269 7.29 -7.41 -14.31
CA TYR A 269 6.34 -8.32 -13.67
C TYR A 269 4.95 -7.70 -13.52
N GLY A 270 4.84 -6.37 -13.63
CA GLY A 270 3.57 -5.66 -13.56
C GLY A 270 3.42 -4.85 -12.28
N GLY A 271 2.18 -4.51 -11.96
CA GLY A 271 1.87 -3.64 -10.83
C GLY A 271 0.51 -2.99 -10.96
N LYS A 272 0.32 -1.82 -10.29
CA LYS A 272 -0.98 -1.15 -10.27
C LYS A 272 -0.86 0.32 -10.60
N THR A 273 -1.67 0.77 -11.56
CA THR A 273 -1.87 2.19 -11.89
C THR A 273 -2.95 2.82 -11.02
N GLY A 274 -2.89 4.12 -10.83
CA GLY A 274 -3.93 4.92 -10.21
C GLY A 274 -4.06 6.27 -10.89
N THR A 275 -5.30 6.76 -11.06
CA THR A 275 -5.54 8.11 -11.57
C THR A 275 -6.84 8.66 -11.03
N THR A 276 -6.80 9.86 -10.46
CA THR A 276 -7.96 10.72 -10.19
C THR A 276 -7.54 12.15 -10.51
N SER A 277 -8.49 13.08 -10.59
CA SER A 277 -8.17 14.50 -10.79
C SER A 277 -7.25 15.06 -9.72
N MET A 278 -7.36 14.60 -8.47
CA MET A 278 -6.57 15.08 -7.33
C MET A 278 -5.28 14.28 -7.12
N ALA A 279 -5.30 12.98 -7.33
CA ALA A 279 -4.10 12.13 -7.23
C ALA A 279 -3.20 12.25 -8.46
N LYS A 280 -3.71 12.81 -9.55
CA LYS A 280 -3.04 12.83 -10.86
C LYS A 280 -2.73 11.40 -11.32
N SER A 281 -1.53 11.13 -11.83
CA SER A 281 -1.13 9.80 -12.32
C SER A 281 -0.17 9.14 -11.33
N CYS A 282 -0.47 7.89 -10.97
CA CYS A 282 0.27 7.11 -9.98
C CYS A 282 0.55 5.70 -10.52
N LEU A 283 1.69 5.12 -10.14
CA LEU A 283 2.08 3.77 -10.55
C LEU A 283 2.99 3.13 -9.49
N ILE A 284 2.73 1.88 -9.18
CA ILE A 284 3.63 1.01 -8.43
C ILE A 284 3.94 -0.23 -9.27
N LEU A 285 5.20 -0.64 -9.34
CA LEU A 285 5.69 -1.75 -10.16
C LEU A 285 6.56 -2.71 -9.38
N MET A 286 6.51 -3.98 -9.78
CA MET A 286 7.51 -4.99 -9.50
C MET A 286 8.26 -5.32 -10.79
N THR A 287 9.60 -5.28 -10.73
CA THR A 287 10.48 -5.66 -11.82
C THR A 287 11.62 -6.55 -11.33
N LYS A 288 12.32 -7.18 -12.27
CA LYS A 288 13.60 -7.87 -12.01
C LYS A 288 14.63 -7.42 -13.02
N ASN A 289 15.91 -7.47 -12.64
CA ASN A 289 17.02 -7.32 -13.56
C ASN A 289 17.48 -8.68 -14.14
N LYS A 290 18.50 -8.66 -15.01
CA LYS A 290 19.11 -9.87 -15.59
C LYS A 290 19.75 -10.82 -14.57
N LYS A 291 20.07 -10.32 -13.36
CA LYS A 291 20.59 -11.13 -12.24
C LYS A 291 19.48 -11.80 -11.44
N GLY A 292 18.20 -11.47 -11.72
CA GLY A 292 17.05 -11.96 -10.99
C GLY A 292 16.74 -11.19 -9.70
N GLU A 293 17.45 -10.10 -9.44
CA GLU A 293 17.15 -9.20 -8.30
C GLU A 293 15.81 -8.51 -8.51
N ARG A 294 15.00 -8.46 -7.45
CA ARG A 294 13.66 -7.88 -7.47
C ARG A 294 13.69 -6.42 -7.02
N PHE A 295 12.94 -5.59 -7.71
CA PHE A 295 12.81 -4.17 -7.41
C PHE A 295 11.35 -3.76 -7.29
N PHE A 296 11.10 -2.81 -6.39
CA PHE A 296 9.83 -2.09 -6.31
C PHE A 296 10.07 -0.62 -6.64
N SER A 297 9.25 -0.10 -7.55
CA SER A 297 9.29 1.29 -7.98
C SER A 297 7.93 1.93 -7.77
N VAL A 298 7.89 3.11 -7.16
CA VAL A 298 6.66 3.86 -6.89
C VAL A 298 6.82 5.27 -7.44
N VAL A 299 5.80 5.77 -8.13
CA VAL A 299 5.65 7.18 -8.53
C VAL A 299 4.24 7.62 -8.19
N LEU A 300 4.11 8.72 -7.44
CA LEU A 300 2.83 9.30 -7.03
C LEU A 300 2.74 10.76 -7.44
N GLY A 301 1.61 11.17 -8.00
CA GLY A 301 1.29 12.56 -8.23
C GLY A 301 1.81 13.14 -9.54
N ALA A 302 2.24 12.33 -10.51
CA ALA A 302 2.69 12.81 -11.80
C ALA A 302 1.55 13.54 -12.55
N GLU A 303 1.82 14.74 -13.09
CA GLU A 303 0.80 15.59 -13.71
C GLU A 303 0.10 14.92 -14.89
N THR A 304 0.83 14.13 -15.66
CA THR A 304 0.32 13.43 -16.84
C THR A 304 0.80 11.99 -16.86
N LYS A 305 0.16 11.16 -17.70
CA LYS A 305 0.62 9.79 -17.93
C LYS A 305 2.01 9.75 -18.56
N ASP A 306 2.30 10.65 -19.51
CA ASP A 306 3.61 10.71 -20.16
C ASP A 306 4.72 11.03 -19.14
N MET A 307 4.48 11.98 -18.23
CA MET A 307 5.41 12.27 -17.13
C MET A 307 5.55 11.07 -16.20
N LEU A 308 4.45 10.40 -15.82
CA LEU A 308 4.47 9.20 -14.99
C LEU A 308 5.38 8.13 -15.59
N TYR A 309 5.18 7.78 -16.85
CA TYR A 309 5.96 6.73 -17.51
C TYR A 309 7.40 7.15 -17.81
N SER A 310 7.65 8.45 -18.08
CA SER A 310 9.00 9.00 -18.22
C SER A 310 9.79 8.87 -16.91
N SER A 311 9.21 9.33 -15.78
CA SER A 311 9.84 9.23 -14.46
C SER A 311 10.04 7.77 -14.05
N MET A 312 9.02 6.94 -14.25
CA MET A 312 9.13 5.51 -13.95
C MET A 312 10.24 4.84 -14.77
N SER A 313 10.37 5.16 -16.08
CA SER A 313 11.45 4.61 -16.92
C SER A 313 12.83 4.98 -16.38
N GLN A 314 13.02 6.21 -15.91
CA GLN A 314 14.29 6.65 -15.30
C GLN A 314 14.62 5.89 -14.00
N LEU A 315 13.61 5.58 -13.16
CA LEU A 315 13.81 4.69 -12.01
C LEU A 315 14.21 3.28 -12.47
N LEU A 316 13.52 2.74 -13.49
CA LEU A 316 13.78 1.40 -14.01
C LEU A 316 15.17 1.27 -14.64
N GLU A 317 15.69 2.31 -15.30
CA GLU A 317 17.05 2.32 -15.86
C GLU A 317 18.13 2.10 -14.80
N LYS A 318 17.91 2.56 -13.56
CA LYS A 318 18.82 2.33 -12.42
C LYS A 318 18.88 0.87 -11.98
N THR A 319 17.91 0.04 -12.38
CA THR A 319 17.83 -1.39 -12.01
C THR A 319 18.46 -2.32 -13.04
N ALA A 320 18.81 -1.82 -14.23
CA ALA A 320 19.19 -2.62 -15.38
C ALA A 320 20.55 -3.35 -15.27
N ASN A 321 21.40 -3.01 -14.27
CA ASN A 321 22.79 -3.49 -14.14
C ASN A 321 22.99 -4.61 -13.11
#